data_b32ad3159bd451c04ae783878adaa553
#
_entry.id   b32ad3159bd451c04ae783878adaa553
#
_cell.length_a   1.000
_cell.length_b   1.000
_cell.length_c   1.000
_cell.angle_alpha   90.00
_cell.angle_beta   90.00
_cell.angle_gamma   90.00
#
_symmetry.space_group_name_H-M   'P 1'
#
loop_
_entity.id
_entity.type
_entity.pdbx_description
1 polymer ?
#
loop_
_entity_poly.entity_id
_entity_poly.type
_entity_poly.pdbx_seq_one_letter_code
_entity_poly.pdbx_strand_id
1 'polypeptide(L)'
;SRLLSEAAARAAEALAREVGAKNLIFPAPEDEAGLERLAGAGIPNVLLVRVPEGKDPRGLGEQALGAARDYLRERAEEVLGPRRDLLFWREALAQVEDLLEGYYAYLPLEGDYPRARERLMALLAARKNTRDFAPVSWGSPAYKSSLDGARESVLRLPEREADHLRVRLGLRPGEYLAGPDLLKRWWKAGHGFLSTTHMAALPFWEGVRRAGLEAVLKEDLEELGGLVGEEARAEVRHPVLRDTPFGEWDVRLLYESRLEEFPSLAEDPGLLEKARDRLRALWRRLSPKVRVPPGAYYALLHADGDR
;
A
#
# COMPACT_ATOMS: atom_id res chain seq x y z
N SER A 1 -5.05 4.81 -0.85
CA SER A 1 -4.32 3.61 -0.41
C SER A 1 -5.28 2.68 0.33
N ARG A 2 -5.04 1.36 0.31
CA ARG A 2 -5.91 0.36 0.94
C ARG A 2 -6.16 0.63 2.42
N LEU A 3 -5.13 1.03 3.16
CA LEU A 3 -5.26 1.37 4.58
C LEU A 3 -6.34 2.45 4.84
N LEU A 4 -6.34 3.52 4.04
CA LEU A 4 -7.33 4.58 4.15
C LEU A 4 -8.72 4.11 3.69
N SER A 5 -8.79 3.25 2.68
CA SER A 5 -10.05 2.68 2.22
C SER A 5 -10.69 1.78 3.27
N GLU A 6 -9.90 0.96 3.97
CA GLU A 6 -10.39 0.13 5.07
C GLU A 6 -10.81 0.98 6.29
N ALA A 7 -10.07 2.05 6.60
CA ALA A 7 -10.47 3.02 7.63
C ALA A 7 -11.80 3.71 7.26
N ALA A 8 -11.98 4.10 5.98
CA ALA A 8 -13.23 4.66 5.49
C ALA A 8 -14.38 3.63 5.56
N ALA A 9 -14.10 2.34 5.33
CA ALA A 9 -15.09 1.28 5.49
C ALA A 9 -15.59 1.18 6.94
N ARG A 10 -14.68 1.25 7.92
CA ARG A 10 -15.08 1.27 9.34
C ARG A 10 -15.95 2.49 9.70
N ALA A 11 -15.62 3.65 9.15
CA ALA A 11 -16.46 4.84 9.32
C ALA A 11 -17.85 4.65 8.69
N ALA A 12 -17.93 4.08 7.48
CA ALA A 12 -19.19 3.79 6.81
C ALA A 12 -20.05 2.76 7.58
N GLU A 13 -19.43 1.69 8.08
CA GLU A 13 -20.08 0.67 8.93
C GLU A 13 -20.63 1.29 10.23
N ALA A 14 -19.86 2.16 10.89
CA ALA A 14 -20.30 2.85 12.09
C ALA A 14 -21.53 3.73 11.81
N LEU A 15 -21.52 4.48 10.71
CA LEU A 15 -22.66 5.26 10.27
C LEU A 15 -23.87 4.38 9.93
N ALA A 16 -23.66 3.28 9.19
CA ALA A 16 -24.74 2.38 8.80
C ALA A 16 -25.45 1.74 10.01
N ARG A 17 -24.72 1.40 11.06
CA ARG A 17 -25.31 0.88 12.31
C ARG A 17 -26.26 1.87 12.98
N GLU A 18 -25.96 3.15 12.89
CA GLU A 18 -26.74 4.21 13.54
C GLU A 18 -27.93 4.69 12.70
N VAL A 19 -27.75 4.79 11.39
CA VAL A 19 -28.78 5.38 10.52
C VAL A 19 -29.37 4.39 9.51
N GLY A 20 -28.83 3.18 9.41
CA GLY A 20 -29.17 2.16 8.42
C GLY A 20 -28.42 2.37 7.08
N ALA A 21 -28.00 1.27 6.46
CA ALA A 21 -27.20 1.28 5.23
C ALA A 21 -27.86 2.07 4.08
N LYS A 22 -29.18 2.00 3.96
CA LYS A 22 -29.99 2.76 2.96
C LYS A 22 -29.89 4.29 3.05
N ASN A 23 -29.40 4.81 4.17
CA ASN A 23 -29.17 6.24 4.35
C ASN A 23 -27.76 6.68 3.96
N LEU A 24 -26.86 5.75 3.61
CA LEU A 24 -25.60 6.07 2.96
C LEU A 24 -25.89 6.43 1.51
N ILE A 25 -25.66 7.69 1.14
CA ILE A 25 -25.86 8.17 -0.23
C ILE A 25 -24.62 7.89 -1.07
N PHE A 26 -23.43 7.94 -0.41
CA PHE A 26 -22.16 7.60 -1.05
C PHE A 26 -21.16 7.04 0.00
N PRO A 27 -20.61 5.85 -0.22
CA PRO A 27 -21.03 4.91 -1.26
C PRO A 27 -22.50 4.51 -1.06
N ALA A 28 -23.17 4.06 -2.10
CA ALA A 28 -24.60 3.73 -2.07
C ALA A 28 -24.81 2.21 -1.99
N PRO A 29 -24.69 1.58 -0.82
CA PRO A 29 -25.00 0.16 -0.67
C PRO A 29 -26.51 -0.07 -0.74
N GLU A 30 -26.91 -1.19 -1.31
CA GLU A 30 -28.33 -1.59 -1.32
C GLU A 30 -28.83 -1.99 0.08
N ASP A 31 -27.93 -2.68 0.81
CA ASP A 31 -28.15 -3.21 2.15
C ASP A 31 -26.80 -3.35 2.92
N GLU A 32 -26.82 -3.95 4.08
CA GLU A 32 -25.61 -4.20 4.89
C GLU A 32 -24.64 -5.15 4.19
N ALA A 33 -25.12 -6.20 3.52
CA ALA A 33 -24.27 -7.10 2.74
C ALA A 33 -23.65 -6.39 1.53
N GLY A 34 -24.37 -5.44 0.93
CA GLY A 34 -23.84 -4.52 -0.09
C GLY A 34 -22.70 -3.67 0.42
N LEU A 35 -22.82 -3.16 1.66
CA LEU A 35 -21.75 -2.39 2.28
C LEU A 35 -20.49 -3.24 2.53
N GLU A 36 -20.63 -4.48 3.00
CA GLU A 36 -19.49 -5.41 3.16
C GLU A 36 -18.79 -5.70 1.83
N ARG A 37 -19.54 -5.92 0.75
CA ARG A 37 -18.97 -6.10 -0.60
C ARG A 37 -18.19 -4.86 -1.06
N LEU A 38 -18.74 -3.66 -0.84
CA LEU A 38 -18.07 -2.40 -1.17
C LEU A 38 -16.81 -2.20 -0.33
N ALA A 39 -16.85 -2.52 0.96
CA ALA A 39 -15.69 -2.49 1.85
C ALA A 39 -14.55 -3.38 1.32
N GLY A 40 -14.86 -4.58 0.84
CA GLY A 40 -13.89 -5.50 0.23
C GLY A 40 -13.31 -5.00 -1.10
N ALA A 41 -14.10 -4.28 -1.90
CA ALA A 41 -13.68 -3.70 -3.18
C ALA A 41 -12.91 -2.37 -3.03
N GLY A 42 -13.09 -1.70 -1.91
CA GLY A 42 -12.48 -0.41 -1.59
C GLY A 42 -13.51 0.73 -1.56
N ILE A 43 -13.59 1.40 -0.42
CA ILE A 43 -14.47 2.56 -0.22
C ILE A 43 -13.68 3.85 -0.41
N PRO A 44 -14.24 4.87 -1.09
CA PRO A 44 -13.65 6.19 -1.18
C PRO A 44 -13.51 6.86 0.19
N ASN A 45 -12.60 7.80 0.31
CA ASN A 45 -12.36 8.56 1.53
C ASN A 45 -13.37 9.71 1.78
N VAL A 46 -14.45 9.76 1.01
CA VAL A 46 -15.57 10.68 1.21
C VAL A 46 -16.83 9.86 1.39
N LEU A 47 -17.56 10.13 2.46
CA LEU A 47 -18.85 9.49 2.76
C LEU A 47 -19.94 10.57 2.76
N LEU A 48 -21.08 10.28 2.15
CA LEU A 48 -22.25 11.16 2.16
C LEU A 48 -23.43 10.39 2.76
N VAL A 49 -24.05 10.96 3.79
CA VAL A 49 -25.08 10.29 4.58
C VAL A 49 -26.28 11.20 4.75
N ARG A 50 -27.49 10.65 4.62
CA ARG A 50 -28.71 11.28 5.06
C ARG A 50 -28.95 10.94 6.52
N VAL A 51 -28.93 11.94 7.39
CA VAL A 51 -29.21 11.76 8.82
C VAL A 51 -30.72 11.83 9.05
N PRO A 52 -31.36 10.77 9.59
CA PRO A 52 -32.75 10.79 9.95
C PRO A 52 -33.07 11.83 11.03
N GLU A 53 -34.30 12.29 11.05
CA GLU A 53 -34.81 13.20 12.09
C GLU A 53 -34.59 12.59 13.50
N GLY A 54 -34.21 13.42 14.45
CA GLY A 54 -33.94 12.99 15.85
C GLY A 54 -32.53 12.42 16.08
N LYS A 55 -31.72 12.20 15.06
CA LYS A 55 -30.31 11.80 15.22
C LYS A 55 -29.41 13.03 15.26
N ASP A 56 -28.36 13.00 16.08
CA ASP A 56 -27.35 14.06 16.15
C ASP A 56 -26.28 13.90 15.04
N PRO A 57 -26.24 14.80 14.05
CA PRO A 57 -25.26 14.70 12.96
C PRO A 57 -23.82 14.94 13.42
N ARG A 58 -23.63 15.72 14.49
CA ARG A 58 -22.30 15.98 15.05
C ARG A 58 -21.76 14.69 15.70
N GLY A 59 -22.54 14.07 16.57
CA GLY A 59 -22.15 12.81 17.21
C GLY A 59 -21.88 11.70 16.21
N LEU A 60 -22.67 11.61 15.15
CA LEU A 60 -22.42 10.67 14.04
C LEU A 60 -21.09 10.93 13.32
N GLY A 61 -20.74 12.19 13.07
CA GLY A 61 -19.46 12.57 12.47
C GLY A 61 -18.28 12.21 13.37
N GLU A 62 -18.37 12.50 14.66
CA GLU A 62 -17.35 12.16 15.66
C GLU A 62 -17.17 10.64 15.78
N GLN A 63 -18.26 9.87 15.82
CA GLN A 63 -18.25 8.41 15.88
C GLN A 63 -17.62 7.78 14.64
N ALA A 64 -17.94 8.29 13.45
CA ALA A 64 -17.37 7.79 12.21
C ALA A 64 -15.86 8.01 12.15
N LEU A 65 -15.38 9.20 12.54
CA LEU A 65 -13.95 9.50 12.63
C LEU A 65 -13.26 8.67 13.71
N GLY A 66 -13.92 8.46 14.86
CA GLY A 66 -13.45 7.57 15.92
C GLY A 66 -13.20 6.17 15.39
N ALA A 67 -14.19 5.56 14.72
CA ALA A 67 -14.09 4.21 14.16
C ALA A 67 -12.94 4.07 13.14
N ALA A 68 -12.70 5.09 12.32
CA ALA A 68 -11.60 5.11 11.39
C ALA A 68 -10.23 5.18 12.09
N ARG A 69 -10.10 5.96 13.16
CA ARG A 69 -8.87 6.08 13.96
C ARG A 69 -8.60 4.81 14.76
N ASP A 70 -9.62 4.24 15.37
CA ASP A 70 -9.51 2.99 16.12
C ASP A 70 -9.03 1.86 15.21
N TYR A 71 -9.55 1.77 14.00
CA TYR A 71 -9.05 0.82 13.00
C TYR A 71 -7.54 0.99 12.72
N LEU A 72 -7.07 2.23 12.54
CA LEU A 72 -5.64 2.47 12.28
C LEU A 72 -4.78 2.07 13.48
N ARG A 73 -5.23 2.36 14.70
CA ARG A 73 -4.57 1.95 15.94
C ARG A 73 -4.50 0.44 16.07
N GLU A 74 -5.63 -0.26 15.92
CA GLU A 74 -5.70 -1.72 15.96
C GLU A 74 -4.76 -2.35 14.94
N ARG A 75 -4.75 -1.81 13.72
CA ARG A 75 -3.87 -2.28 12.67
C ARG A 75 -2.39 -2.03 12.98
N ALA A 76 -2.06 -0.90 13.60
CA ALA A 76 -0.70 -0.64 14.06
C ALA A 76 -0.28 -1.61 15.16
N GLU A 77 -1.14 -1.88 16.14
CA GLU A 77 -0.87 -2.84 17.21
C GLU A 77 -0.67 -4.27 16.67
N GLU A 78 -1.50 -4.69 15.71
CA GLU A 78 -1.37 -6.01 15.07
C GLU A 78 -0.06 -6.16 14.28
N VAL A 79 0.29 -5.16 13.47
CA VAL A 79 1.41 -5.26 12.53
C VAL A 79 2.76 -4.92 13.18
N LEU A 80 2.80 -3.87 14.00
CA LEU A 80 4.02 -3.38 14.63
C LEU A 80 4.28 -4.06 15.98
N GLY A 81 3.21 -4.48 16.68
CA GLY A 81 3.28 -5.05 18.02
C GLY A 81 4.27 -6.22 18.19
N PRO A 82 4.34 -7.18 17.27
CA PRO A 82 5.33 -8.27 17.33
C PRO A 82 6.80 -7.82 17.34
N ARG A 83 7.06 -6.55 16.99
CA ARG A 83 8.41 -5.95 16.91
C ARG A 83 8.58 -4.73 17.82
N ARG A 84 7.67 -4.56 18.79
CA ARG A 84 7.63 -3.38 19.66
C ARG A 84 8.94 -3.07 20.37
N ASP A 85 9.73 -4.09 20.70
CA ASP A 85 11.01 -3.93 21.40
C ASP A 85 12.10 -3.30 20.52
N LEU A 86 11.92 -3.36 19.19
CA LEU A 86 12.79 -2.74 18.20
C LEU A 86 12.29 -1.35 17.76
N LEU A 87 11.26 -0.82 18.42
CA LEU A 87 10.63 0.45 18.09
C LEU A 87 10.59 1.38 19.30
N PHE A 88 10.64 2.68 19.04
CA PHE A 88 10.10 3.69 19.93
C PHE A 88 8.57 3.60 19.86
N TRP A 89 8.01 2.71 20.65
CA TRP A 89 6.64 2.22 20.51
C TRP A 89 5.59 3.31 20.62
N ARG A 90 5.73 4.21 21.61
CA ARG A 90 4.77 5.31 21.83
C ARG A 90 4.75 6.27 20.65
N GLU A 91 5.92 6.60 20.15
CA GLU A 91 6.11 7.47 19.00
C GLU A 91 5.55 6.82 17.72
N ALA A 92 5.77 5.53 17.53
CA ALA A 92 5.24 4.79 16.40
C ALA A 92 3.71 4.83 16.36
N LEU A 93 3.05 4.57 17.49
CA LEU A 93 1.58 4.65 17.60
C LEU A 93 1.09 6.08 17.39
N ALA A 94 1.70 7.08 18.04
CA ALA A 94 1.31 8.47 17.89
C ALA A 94 1.40 8.95 16.43
N GLN A 95 2.45 8.54 15.71
CA GLN A 95 2.60 8.85 14.29
C GLN A 95 1.54 8.18 13.40
N VAL A 96 1.08 6.98 13.75
CA VAL A 96 0.00 6.32 13.02
C VAL A 96 -1.35 6.96 13.32
N GLU A 97 -1.62 7.32 14.56
CA GLU A 97 -2.84 8.04 14.96
C GLU A 97 -2.96 9.40 14.27
N ASP A 98 -1.84 10.12 14.11
CA ASP A 98 -1.76 11.40 13.40
C ASP A 98 -1.88 11.27 11.87
N LEU A 99 -1.81 10.06 11.33
CA LEU A 99 -1.87 9.85 9.87
C LEU A 99 -3.21 10.26 9.26
N LEU A 100 -4.31 10.14 10.03
CA LEU A 100 -5.66 10.39 9.55
C LEU A 100 -6.13 11.79 9.88
N GLU A 101 -6.09 12.69 8.92
CA GLU A 101 -6.83 13.94 8.97
C GLU A 101 -8.28 13.70 8.51
N GLY A 102 -9.21 13.66 9.45
CA GLY A 102 -10.63 13.45 9.17
C GLY A 102 -11.46 14.69 9.48
N TYR A 103 -12.37 15.03 8.57
CA TYR A 103 -13.27 16.16 8.71
C TYR A 103 -14.69 15.75 8.38
N TYR A 104 -15.65 16.41 9.00
CA TYR A 104 -17.06 16.28 8.65
C TYR A 104 -17.74 17.64 8.63
N ALA A 105 -18.83 17.72 7.89
CA ALA A 105 -19.73 18.85 7.83
C ALA A 105 -21.17 18.33 7.71
N TYR A 106 -22.12 19.10 8.18
CA TYR A 106 -23.53 18.79 8.07
C TYR A 106 -24.36 20.05 7.88
N LEU A 107 -25.52 19.90 7.26
CA LEU A 107 -26.51 20.97 7.11
C LEU A 107 -27.93 20.35 6.99
N PRO A 108 -28.99 21.10 7.33
CA PRO A 108 -30.35 20.66 7.06
C PRO A 108 -30.59 20.42 5.56
N LEU A 109 -31.30 19.33 5.25
CA LEU A 109 -31.74 19.04 3.89
C LEU A 109 -33.06 19.77 3.63
N GLU A 110 -32.94 21.01 3.18
CA GLU A 110 -34.07 21.86 2.85
C GLU A 110 -34.10 22.15 1.33
N GLY A 111 -35.28 22.01 0.73
CA GLY A 111 -35.49 22.33 -0.69
C GLY A 111 -34.86 21.31 -1.64
N ASP A 112 -34.14 21.81 -2.64
CA ASP A 112 -33.58 21.02 -3.74
C ASP A 112 -32.29 20.30 -3.32
N TYR A 113 -32.26 18.95 -3.47
CA TYR A 113 -31.11 18.12 -3.11
C TYR A 113 -29.80 18.51 -3.81
N PRO A 114 -29.73 18.79 -5.13
CA PRO A 114 -28.51 19.22 -5.79
C PRO A 114 -27.88 20.46 -5.12
N ARG A 115 -28.69 21.46 -4.81
CA ARG A 115 -28.22 22.69 -4.14
C ARG A 115 -27.77 22.42 -2.70
N ALA A 116 -28.50 21.58 -1.96
CA ALA A 116 -28.10 21.20 -0.62
C ALA A 116 -26.76 20.46 -0.63
N ARG A 117 -26.55 19.52 -1.57
CA ARG A 117 -25.30 18.81 -1.76
C ARG A 117 -24.14 19.76 -2.10
N GLU A 118 -24.34 20.70 -3.03
CA GLU A 118 -23.33 21.69 -3.41
C GLU A 118 -22.88 22.52 -2.20
N ARG A 119 -23.84 23.05 -1.42
CA ARG A 119 -23.56 23.79 -0.20
C ARG A 119 -22.81 22.95 0.83
N LEU A 120 -23.19 21.69 1.02
CA LEU A 120 -22.52 20.77 1.93
C LEU A 120 -21.08 20.51 1.52
N MET A 121 -20.81 20.28 0.25
CA MET A 121 -19.46 20.08 -0.28
C MET A 121 -18.60 21.34 -0.14
N ALA A 122 -19.17 22.53 -0.37
CA ALA A 122 -18.47 23.80 -0.12
C ALA A 122 -18.14 23.99 1.38
N LEU A 123 -19.08 23.63 2.27
CA LEU A 123 -18.85 23.69 3.71
C LEU A 123 -17.73 22.73 4.16
N LEU A 124 -17.73 21.51 3.64
CA LEU A 124 -16.67 20.53 3.92
C LEU A 124 -15.31 21.03 3.40
N ALA A 125 -15.27 21.62 2.20
CA ALA A 125 -14.06 22.21 1.66
C ALA A 125 -13.55 23.38 2.53
N ALA A 126 -14.45 24.27 3.00
CA ALA A 126 -14.10 25.33 3.93
C ALA A 126 -13.54 24.77 5.24
N ARG A 127 -14.16 23.72 5.81
CA ARG A 127 -13.67 23.07 7.03
C ARG A 127 -12.26 22.48 6.84
N LYS A 128 -11.98 21.86 5.69
CA LYS A 128 -10.63 21.35 5.36
C LYS A 128 -9.57 22.47 5.30
N ASN A 129 -9.96 23.65 4.83
CA ASN A 129 -9.06 24.80 4.76
C ASN A 129 -8.78 25.44 6.14
N THR A 130 -9.59 25.16 7.15
CA THR A 130 -9.41 25.62 8.54
C THR A 130 -8.90 24.52 9.45
N ARG A 131 -8.11 23.59 8.91
CA ARG A 131 -7.55 22.47 9.68
C ARG A 131 -6.58 22.96 10.76
N ASP A 132 -6.52 22.22 11.85
CA ASP A 132 -5.51 22.41 12.87
C ASP A 132 -4.17 21.86 12.38
N PHE A 133 -3.12 22.68 12.50
CA PHE A 133 -1.77 22.27 12.14
C PHE A 133 -1.07 21.72 13.37
N ALA A 134 -0.88 20.41 13.43
CA ALA A 134 0.05 19.81 14.35
C ALA A 134 1.40 19.58 13.65
N PRO A 135 2.53 19.82 14.34
CA PRO A 135 3.83 19.51 13.75
C PRO A 135 3.96 18.01 13.53
N VAL A 136 4.39 17.60 12.34
CA VAL A 136 4.67 16.17 12.01
C VAL A 136 5.96 15.67 12.65
N SER A 137 6.72 16.56 13.28
CA SER A 137 8.00 16.32 13.93
C SER A 137 7.92 16.79 15.37
N TRP A 138 8.43 15.96 16.30
CA TRP A 138 8.49 16.31 17.73
C TRP A 138 9.76 17.09 18.11
N GLY A 139 10.57 17.50 17.11
CA GLY A 139 11.83 18.21 17.35
C GLY A 139 12.94 17.33 17.96
N SER A 140 12.77 16.02 17.91
CA SER A 140 13.78 15.05 18.34
C SER A 140 15.02 15.12 17.44
N PRO A 141 16.24 14.92 18.00
CA PRO A 141 17.47 14.79 17.22
C PRO A 141 17.55 13.47 16.44
N ALA A 142 16.53 12.62 16.50
CA ALA A 142 16.47 11.37 15.77
C ALA A 142 16.51 11.59 14.24
N TYR A 143 17.03 10.59 13.54
CA TYR A 143 17.03 10.59 12.08
C TYR A 143 15.60 10.69 11.53
N LYS A 144 15.45 11.42 10.44
CA LYS A 144 14.16 11.51 9.74
C LYS A 144 13.91 10.27 8.88
N SER A 145 12.64 9.97 8.64
CA SER A 145 12.26 8.91 7.71
C SER A 145 12.89 9.11 6.33
N SER A 146 13.48 8.07 5.79
CA SER A 146 14.06 8.06 4.45
C SER A 146 13.01 8.20 3.33
N LEU A 147 11.71 8.05 3.65
CA LEU A 147 10.61 8.13 2.69
C LEU A 147 9.94 9.50 2.68
N ASP A 148 9.59 10.07 3.83
CA ASP A 148 8.86 11.34 3.87
C ASP A 148 9.73 12.55 4.28
N GLY A 149 10.89 12.31 4.88
CA GLY A 149 11.82 13.35 5.32
C GLY A 149 11.31 14.26 6.45
N ALA A 150 10.06 14.06 6.90
CA ALA A 150 9.39 14.91 7.86
C ALA A 150 9.31 14.27 9.25
N ARG A 151 8.79 13.05 9.36
CA ARG A 151 8.64 12.33 10.62
C ARG A 151 9.95 11.74 11.08
N GLU A 152 10.14 11.68 12.39
CA GLU A 152 11.28 10.96 12.99
C GLU A 152 11.14 9.45 12.76
N SER A 153 12.29 8.80 12.55
CA SER A 153 12.37 7.35 12.56
C SER A 153 12.01 6.81 13.94
N VAL A 154 11.23 5.75 13.95
CA VAL A 154 10.84 5.04 15.17
C VAL A 154 11.64 3.75 15.40
N LEU A 155 12.66 3.49 14.59
CA LEU A 155 13.52 2.32 14.74
C LEU A 155 14.47 2.49 15.94
N ARG A 156 14.43 1.56 16.87
CA ARG A 156 15.29 1.45 18.04
C ARG A 156 16.23 0.26 17.85
N LEU A 157 17.31 0.45 17.10
CA LEU A 157 18.26 -0.60 16.75
C LEU A 157 19.61 -0.37 17.45
N PRO A 158 20.28 -1.43 17.98
CA PRO A 158 21.64 -1.33 18.49
C PRO A 158 22.61 -0.91 17.39
N GLU A 159 23.48 0.06 17.65
CA GLU A 159 24.37 0.63 16.63
C GLU A 159 25.24 -0.41 15.91
N ARG A 160 25.80 -1.37 16.66
CA ARG A 160 26.73 -2.39 16.12
C ARG A 160 26.05 -3.41 15.19
N GLU A 161 24.73 -3.63 15.33
CA GLU A 161 23.97 -4.64 14.59
C GLU A 161 22.85 -4.00 13.73
N ALA A 162 22.83 -2.67 13.65
CA ALA A 162 21.70 -1.95 13.09
C ALA A 162 21.38 -2.38 11.66
N ASP A 163 22.38 -2.54 10.80
CA ASP A 163 22.14 -2.90 9.40
C ASP A 163 21.77 -4.38 9.23
N HIS A 164 22.36 -5.28 10.00
CA HIS A 164 21.95 -6.68 10.01
C HIS A 164 20.48 -6.83 10.46
N LEU A 165 20.09 -6.13 11.52
CA LEU A 165 18.70 -6.13 12.00
C LEU A 165 17.76 -5.46 10.98
N ARG A 166 18.19 -4.39 10.29
CA ARG A 166 17.38 -3.79 9.20
C ARG A 166 17.08 -4.82 8.10
N VAL A 167 18.09 -5.53 7.62
CA VAL A 167 17.91 -6.56 6.59
C VAL A 167 16.95 -7.65 7.07
N ARG A 168 17.10 -8.16 8.29
CA ARG A 168 16.16 -9.13 8.89
C ARG A 168 14.73 -8.62 9.02
N LEU A 169 14.54 -7.31 9.13
CA LEU A 169 13.24 -6.65 9.18
C LEU A 169 12.70 -6.29 7.78
N GLY A 170 13.39 -6.67 6.71
CA GLY A 170 13.04 -6.32 5.34
C GLY A 170 13.29 -4.84 5.01
N LEU A 171 14.28 -4.23 5.67
CA LEU A 171 14.71 -2.86 5.46
C LEU A 171 16.09 -2.84 4.78
N ARG A 172 16.41 -1.75 4.10
CA ARG A 172 17.74 -1.56 3.52
C ARG A 172 18.75 -1.11 4.59
N PRO A 173 20.06 -1.42 4.42
CA PRO A 173 21.10 -0.82 5.25
C PRO A 173 20.98 0.72 5.24
N GLY A 174 21.11 1.34 6.40
CA GLY A 174 20.98 2.79 6.54
C GLY A 174 19.56 3.37 6.38
N GLU A 175 18.53 2.54 6.15
CA GLU A 175 17.16 3.01 6.01
C GLU A 175 16.56 3.35 7.38
N TYR A 176 15.94 4.53 7.47
CA TYR A 176 15.21 5.03 8.64
C TYR A 176 13.76 5.19 8.28
N LEU A 177 12.83 4.66 9.09
CA LEU A 177 11.40 4.66 8.79
C LEU A 177 10.57 5.14 9.98
N ALA A 178 9.53 5.91 9.67
CA ALA A 178 8.50 6.34 10.60
C ALA A 178 7.45 5.24 10.83
N GLY A 179 6.60 5.41 11.85
CA GLY A 179 5.54 4.44 12.18
C GLY A 179 4.62 4.09 11.00
N PRO A 180 4.05 5.08 10.28
CA PRO A 180 3.23 4.83 9.09
C PRO A 180 3.96 4.09 7.96
N ASP A 181 5.27 4.30 7.81
CA ASP A 181 6.07 3.63 6.79
C ASP A 181 6.25 2.15 7.11
N LEU A 182 6.61 1.87 8.38
CA LEU A 182 6.73 0.50 8.88
C LEU A 182 5.39 -0.23 8.84
N LEU A 183 4.30 0.44 9.23
CA LEU A 183 2.96 -0.13 9.13
C LEU A 183 2.65 -0.56 7.69
N LYS A 184 2.88 0.29 6.71
CA LYS A 184 2.65 -0.04 5.30
C LYS A 184 3.60 -1.13 4.79
N ARG A 185 4.85 -1.14 5.24
CA ARG A 185 5.87 -2.11 4.83
C ARG A 185 5.58 -3.52 5.36
N TRP A 186 5.20 -3.62 6.64
CA TRP A 186 5.00 -4.91 7.31
C TRP A 186 3.56 -5.43 7.26
N TRP A 187 2.62 -4.59 6.84
CA TRP A 187 1.24 -4.99 6.68
C TRP A 187 1.06 -5.87 5.44
N LYS A 188 0.87 -7.16 5.67
CA LYS A 188 0.55 -8.13 4.61
C LYS A 188 -0.94 -8.04 4.28
N ALA A 189 -1.30 -7.09 3.44
CA ALA A 189 -2.68 -6.83 3.05
C ALA A 189 -3.17 -7.81 1.96
N GLY A 190 -3.53 -9.02 2.35
CA GLY A 190 -4.21 -9.99 1.46
C GLY A 190 -3.38 -10.38 0.22
N HIS A 191 -3.90 -10.13 -0.98
CA HIS A 191 -3.30 -10.58 -2.24
C HIS A 191 -2.01 -9.87 -2.68
N GLY A 192 -1.47 -8.96 -1.89
CA GLY A 192 -0.31 -8.15 -2.27
C GLY A 192 -0.63 -7.13 -3.39
N PHE A 193 0.25 -6.16 -3.53
CA PHE A 193 0.15 -5.19 -4.62
C PHE A 193 1.13 -5.55 -5.72
N LEU A 194 0.68 -5.47 -6.98
CA LEU A 194 1.60 -5.51 -8.11
C LEU A 194 2.56 -4.33 -8.02
N SER A 195 3.86 -4.62 -7.95
CA SER A 195 4.86 -3.57 -8.02
C SER A 195 4.93 -3.01 -9.44
N THR A 196 5.49 -1.81 -9.56
CA THR A 196 5.79 -1.22 -10.87
C THR A 196 6.68 -2.14 -11.73
N THR A 197 7.55 -2.92 -11.09
CA THR A 197 8.38 -3.93 -11.76
C THR A 197 7.55 -5.05 -12.38
N HIS A 198 6.52 -5.55 -11.67
CA HIS A 198 5.59 -6.52 -12.25
C HIS A 198 4.88 -5.95 -13.47
N MET A 199 4.34 -4.72 -13.35
CA MET A 199 3.64 -4.07 -14.47
C MET A 199 4.56 -3.84 -15.66
N ALA A 200 5.81 -3.46 -15.44
CA ALA A 200 6.80 -3.25 -16.49
C ALA A 200 7.24 -4.56 -17.18
N ALA A 201 7.18 -5.70 -16.48
CA ALA A 201 7.53 -7.00 -17.03
C ALA A 201 6.40 -7.68 -17.82
N LEU A 202 5.13 -7.30 -17.62
CA LEU A 202 4.00 -7.94 -18.32
C LEU A 202 4.07 -7.84 -19.86
N PRO A 203 4.43 -6.71 -20.48
CA PRO A 203 4.59 -6.64 -21.94
C PRO A 203 5.70 -7.57 -22.47
N PHE A 204 6.79 -7.72 -21.72
CA PHE A 204 7.83 -8.68 -22.05
C PHE A 204 7.30 -10.12 -22.00
N TRP A 205 6.59 -10.50 -20.94
CA TRP A 205 5.95 -11.81 -20.82
C TRP A 205 5.02 -12.09 -22.01
N GLU A 206 4.20 -11.13 -22.39
CA GLU A 206 3.35 -11.27 -23.57
C GLU A 206 4.15 -11.50 -24.85
N GLY A 207 5.31 -10.85 -24.99
CA GLY A 207 6.26 -11.08 -26.09
C GLY A 207 6.83 -12.51 -26.09
N VAL A 208 7.22 -13.00 -24.90
CA VAL A 208 7.71 -14.40 -24.72
C VAL A 208 6.63 -15.40 -25.10
N ARG A 209 5.40 -15.19 -24.65
CA ARG A 209 4.24 -16.04 -24.96
C ARG A 209 3.95 -16.09 -26.46
N ARG A 210 3.92 -14.94 -27.12
CA ARG A 210 3.72 -14.86 -28.58
C ARG A 210 4.82 -15.54 -29.37
N ALA A 211 6.04 -15.59 -28.82
CA ALA A 211 7.17 -16.27 -29.43
C ALA A 211 7.22 -17.77 -29.15
N GLY A 212 6.35 -18.31 -28.28
CA GLY A 212 6.33 -19.71 -27.84
C GLY A 212 7.57 -20.10 -27.03
N LEU A 213 8.08 -19.16 -26.21
CA LEU A 213 9.33 -19.33 -25.44
C LEU A 213 9.09 -19.40 -23.93
N GLU A 214 7.85 -19.70 -23.49
CA GLU A 214 7.48 -19.78 -22.08
C GLU A 214 8.32 -20.80 -21.31
N ALA A 215 8.53 -21.97 -21.89
CA ALA A 215 9.34 -23.04 -21.28
C ALA A 215 10.81 -22.60 -21.10
N VAL A 216 11.36 -21.88 -22.07
CA VAL A 216 12.74 -21.37 -22.01
C VAL A 216 12.87 -20.37 -20.86
N LEU A 217 11.92 -19.42 -20.76
CA LEU A 217 11.96 -18.42 -19.68
C LEU A 217 11.80 -19.10 -18.32
N LYS A 218 10.89 -20.07 -18.21
CA LYS A 218 10.65 -20.80 -16.95
C LYS A 218 11.90 -21.54 -16.48
N GLU A 219 12.55 -22.31 -17.38
CA GLU A 219 13.81 -23.02 -17.10
C GLU A 219 14.91 -22.07 -16.59
N ASP A 220 15.11 -20.95 -17.29
CA ASP A 220 16.14 -19.97 -16.91
C ASP A 220 15.82 -19.28 -15.58
N LEU A 221 14.52 -19.03 -15.25
CA LEU A 221 14.12 -18.49 -13.97
C LEU A 221 14.29 -19.51 -12.83
N GLU A 222 14.06 -20.81 -13.09
CA GLU A 222 14.34 -21.88 -12.14
C GLU A 222 15.84 -21.96 -11.80
N GLU A 223 16.71 -21.85 -12.82
CA GLU A 223 18.17 -21.84 -12.61
C GLU A 223 18.64 -20.57 -11.88
N LEU A 224 18.14 -19.39 -12.27
CA LEU A 224 18.44 -18.12 -11.57
C LEU A 224 17.91 -18.18 -10.11
N GLY A 225 16.69 -18.68 -9.92
CA GLY A 225 16.10 -18.84 -8.60
C GLY A 225 16.89 -19.82 -7.74
N GLY A 226 17.45 -20.89 -8.35
CA GLY A 226 18.33 -21.84 -7.65
C GLY A 226 19.63 -21.20 -7.14
N LEU A 227 20.17 -20.20 -7.84
CA LEU A 227 21.34 -19.42 -7.37
C LEU A 227 21.01 -18.52 -6.19
N VAL A 228 19.80 -17.95 -6.17
CA VAL A 228 19.36 -16.99 -5.13
C VAL A 228 18.78 -17.72 -3.91
N GLY A 229 18.13 -18.86 -4.13
CA GLY A 229 17.45 -19.64 -3.08
C GLY A 229 16.02 -19.18 -2.81
N GLU A 230 15.55 -19.35 -1.58
CA GLU A 230 14.16 -19.05 -1.18
C GLU A 230 13.76 -17.57 -1.38
N GLU A 231 14.73 -16.67 -1.36
CA GLU A 231 14.51 -15.23 -1.59
C GLU A 231 14.03 -14.92 -3.03
N ALA A 232 14.28 -15.83 -3.95
CA ALA A 232 13.82 -15.73 -5.35
C ALA A 232 12.34 -16.06 -5.52
N ARG A 233 11.67 -16.58 -4.51
CA ARG A 233 10.25 -16.91 -4.58
C ARG A 233 9.38 -15.67 -4.57
N ALA A 234 8.33 -15.68 -5.40
CA ALA A 234 7.39 -14.56 -5.45
C ALA A 234 6.60 -14.44 -4.14
N GLU A 235 6.70 -13.29 -3.49
CA GLU A 235 5.89 -12.97 -2.31
C GLU A 235 4.45 -12.55 -2.68
N VAL A 236 4.25 -12.09 -3.92
CA VAL A 236 3.00 -11.48 -4.38
C VAL A 236 2.14 -12.54 -5.07
N ARG A 237 1.00 -12.86 -4.45
CA ARG A 237 -0.05 -13.70 -5.06
C ARG A 237 -1.17 -12.82 -5.61
N HIS A 238 -1.11 -12.49 -6.89
CA HIS A 238 -2.12 -11.67 -7.55
C HIS A 238 -2.74 -12.41 -8.73
N PRO A 239 -4.08 -12.32 -8.98
CA PRO A 239 -4.74 -13.03 -10.09
C PRO A 239 -4.09 -12.78 -11.45
N VAL A 240 -3.63 -11.55 -11.72
CA VAL A 240 -2.95 -11.16 -12.97
C VAL A 240 -1.64 -11.94 -13.20
N LEU A 241 -0.99 -12.43 -12.13
CA LEU A 241 0.27 -13.16 -12.22
C LEU A 241 0.08 -14.68 -12.30
N ARG A 242 -1.15 -15.18 -12.13
CA ARG A 242 -1.44 -16.63 -12.02
C ARG A 242 -0.91 -17.44 -13.19
N ASP A 243 -1.08 -16.90 -14.40
CA ASP A 243 -0.68 -17.55 -15.64
C ASP A 243 0.67 -17.05 -16.18
N THR A 244 1.49 -16.50 -15.28
CA THR A 244 2.83 -16.00 -15.58
C THR A 244 3.86 -16.69 -14.67
N PRO A 245 5.13 -16.77 -15.05
CA PRO A 245 6.18 -17.30 -14.17
C PRO A 245 6.40 -16.42 -12.93
N PHE A 246 5.90 -15.17 -12.93
CA PHE A 246 6.00 -14.22 -11.82
C PHE A 246 5.02 -14.49 -10.67
N GLY A 247 4.14 -15.46 -10.82
CA GLY A 247 3.37 -16.04 -9.71
C GLY A 247 4.20 -16.96 -8.82
N GLU A 248 5.33 -17.48 -9.33
CA GLU A 248 6.24 -18.39 -8.65
C GLU A 248 7.60 -17.75 -8.34
N TRP A 249 8.12 -16.94 -9.26
CA TRP A 249 9.44 -16.32 -9.17
C TRP A 249 9.36 -14.80 -9.03
N ASP A 250 10.26 -14.23 -8.23
CA ASP A 250 10.36 -12.78 -8.08
C ASP A 250 10.77 -12.14 -9.41
N VAL A 251 9.97 -11.21 -9.87
CA VAL A 251 10.18 -10.50 -11.14
C VAL A 251 11.49 -9.74 -11.20
N ARG A 252 12.10 -9.41 -10.05
CA ARG A 252 13.40 -8.74 -9.97
C ARG A 252 14.53 -9.56 -10.57
N LEU A 253 14.38 -10.89 -10.66
CA LEU A 253 15.33 -11.77 -11.34
C LEU A 253 15.55 -11.42 -12.82
N LEU A 254 14.61 -10.70 -13.46
CA LEU A 254 14.74 -10.26 -14.85
C LEU A 254 15.58 -9.00 -15.03
N TYR A 255 16.01 -8.34 -13.96
CA TYR A 255 16.66 -7.03 -14.03
C TYR A 255 18.07 -7.10 -13.44
N GLU A 256 19.08 -6.97 -14.27
CA GLU A 256 20.49 -7.05 -13.84
C GLU A 256 20.80 -6.04 -12.73
N SER A 257 20.25 -4.82 -12.83
CA SER A 257 20.40 -3.77 -11.82
C SER A 257 19.71 -4.04 -10.48
N ARG A 258 18.88 -5.09 -10.42
CA ARG A 258 18.12 -5.44 -9.22
C ARG A 258 18.57 -6.74 -8.58
N LEU A 259 19.52 -7.44 -9.17
CA LEU A 259 20.06 -8.67 -8.59
C LEU A 259 20.72 -8.42 -7.23
N GLU A 260 21.35 -7.28 -7.04
CA GLU A 260 21.94 -6.88 -5.75
C GLU A 260 20.91 -6.63 -4.63
N GLU A 261 19.61 -6.58 -4.94
CA GLU A 261 18.56 -6.46 -3.94
C GLU A 261 18.27 -7.79 -3.23
N PHE A 262 18.79 -8.90 -3.72
CA PHE A 262 18.74 -10.20 -3.04
C PHE A 262 19.92 -10.30 -2.08
N PRO A 263 19.68 -10.44 -0.75
CA PRO A 263 20.74 -10.54 0.25
C PRO A 263 21.80 -11.59 -0.06
N SER A 264 21.40 -12.78 -0.51
CA SER A 264 22.32 -13.86 -0.90
C SER A 264 23.30 -13.47 -2.01
N LEU A 265 22.85 -12.68 -2.98
CA LEU A 265 23.69 -12.17 -4.06
C LEU A 265 24.52 -10.95 -3.65
N ALA A 266 23.99 -10.11 -2.77
CA ALA A 266 24.70 -8.95 -2.24
C ALA A 266 25.88 -9.33 -1.35
N GLU A 267 25.77 -10.45 -0.62
CA GLU A 267 26.81 -10.96 0.29
C GLU A 267 27.90 -11.77 -0.45
N ASP A 268 27.61 -12.31 -1.64
CA ASP A 268 28.58 -13.09 -2.45
C ASP A 268 28.75 -12.50 -3.86
N PRO A 269 29.81 -11.68 -4.08
CA PRO A 269 30.10 -11.10 -5.40
C PRO A 269 30.32 -12.14 -6.51
N GLY A 270 30.84 -13.33 -6.16
CA GLY A 270 31.04 -14.42 -7.12
C GLY A 270 29.70 -15.03 -7.58
N LEU A 271 28.74 -15.17 -6.67
CA LEU A 271 27.41 -15.63 -6.97
C LEU A 271 26.63 -14.61 -7.76
N LEU A 272 26.77 -13.32 -7.42
CA LEU A 272 26.17 -12.21 -8.15
C LEU A 272 26.61 -12.18 -9.62
N GLU A 273 27.90 -12.36 -9.88
CA GLU A 273 28.41 -12.37 -11.26
C GLU A 273 27.92 -13.60 -12.05
N LYS A 274 27.82 -14.76 -11.40
CA LYS A 274 27.16 -15.95 -12.02
C LYS A 274 25.71 -15.69 -12.37
N ALA A 275 24.96 -15.02 -11.50
CA ALA A 275 23.57 -14.66 -11.75
C ALA A 275 23.43 -13.67 -12.91
N ARG A 276 24.32 -12.68 -13.00
CA ARG A 276 24.41 -11.73 -14.13
C ARG A 276 24.71 -12.44 -15.45
N ASP A 277 25.69 -13.34 -15.45
CA ASP A 277 26.06 -14.08 -16.66
C ASP A 277 24.89 -14.99 -17.11
N ARG A 278 24.20 -15.62 -16.19
CA ARG A 278 23.00 -16.42 -16.51
C ARG A 278 21.90 -15.55 -17.10
N LEU A 279 21.61 -14.41 -16.51
CA LEU A 279 20.63 -13.47 -17.05
C LEU A 279 21.01 -12.98 -18.45
N ARG A 280 22.28 -12.64 -18.67
CA ARG A 280 22.78 -12.27 -20.01
C ARG A 280 22.66 -13.41 -21.03
N ALA A 281 22.85 -14.67 -20.59
CA ALA A 281 22.65 -15.84 -21.43
C ALA A 281 21.16 -16.01 -21.81
N LEU A 282 20.25 -15.83 -20.87
CA LEU A 282 18.82 -15.79 -21.13
C LEU A 282 18.47 -14.75 -22.20
N TRP A 283 18.98 -13.52 -22.06
CA TRP A 283 18.73 -12.47 -23.04
C TRP A 283 19.22 -12.83 -24.44
N ARG A 284 20.38 -13.44 -24.57
CA ARG A 284 20.88 -13.93 -25.86
C ARG A 284 19.98 -14.99 -26.49
N ARG A 285 19.34 -15.83 -25.69
CA ARG A 285 18.40 -16.88 -26.17
C ARG A 285 17.06 -16.26 -26.62
N LEU A 286 16.57 -15.24 -25.91
CA LEU A 286 15.24 -14.65 -26.16
C LEU A 286 15.25 -13.55 -27.22
N SER A 287 16.29 -12.71 -27.26
CA SER A 287 16.35 -11.49 -28.09
C SER A 287 16.11 -11.70 -29.61
N PRO A 288 16.44 -12.85 -30.23
CA PRO A 288 16.12 -13.04 -31.65
C PRO A 288 14.63 -13.08 -31.97
N LYS A 289 13.80 -13.46 -31.01
CA LYS A 289 12.35 -13.65 -31.17
C LYS A 289 11.50 -12.70 -30.32
N VAL A 290 12.02 -12.27 -29.18
CA VAL A 290 11.33 -11.34 -28.27
C VAL A 290 11.92 -9.96 -28.43
N ARG A 291 11.20 -9.10 -29.14
CA ARG A 291 11.68 -7.74 -29.48
C ARG A 291 11.58 -6.73 -28.32
N VAL A 292 10.77 -7.04 -27.31
CA VAL A 292 10.53 -6.14 -26.17
C VAL A 292 11.25 -6.72 -24.96
N PRO A 293 12.36 -6.14 -24.50
CA PRO A 293 13.01 -6.53 -23.25
C PRO A 293 12.10 -6.21 -22.06
N PRO A 294 12.38 -6.72 -20.84
CA PRO A 294 11.67 -6.25 -19.64
C PRO A 294 11.80 -4.73 -19.55
N GLY A 295 10.66 -4.07 -19.49
CA GLY A 295 10.60 -2.62 -19.47
C GLY A 295 11.26 -2.04 -18.23
N ALA A 296 12.12 -1.04 -18.40
CA ALA A 296 12.60 -0.18 -17.30
C ALA A 296 11.61 0.96 -17.02
N TYR A 297 10.61 1.14 -17.86
CA TYR A 297 9.63 2.23 -17.81
C TYR A 297 8.21 1.71 -17.81
N TYR A 298 7.32 2.46 -17.16
CA TYR A 298 5.88 2.26 -17.18
C TYR A 298 5.19 3.61 -17.31
N ALA A 299 3.97 3.62 -17.83
CA ALA A 299 3.12 4.80 -17.84
C ALA A 299 2.06 4.67 -16.74
N LEU A 300 1.86 5.71 -15.96
CA LEU A 300 0.74 5.85 -15.03
C LEU A 300 -0.31 6.73 -15.70
N LEU A 301 -1.46 6.12 -16.04
CA LEU A 301 -2.62 6.86 -16.50
C LEU A 301 -3.56 7.08 -15.33
N HIS A 302 -3.74 8.33 -14.92
CA HIS A 302 -4.79 8.74 -13.99
C HIS A 302 -5.90 9.39 -14.78
N ALA A 303 -7.08 8.75 -14.79
CA ALA A 303 -8.28 9.27 -15.44
C ALA A 303 -9.36 9.44 -14.38
N ASP A 304 -9.92 10.62 -14.29
CA ASP A 304 -11.13 10.92 -13.52
C ASP A 304 -12.30 11.04 -14.49
N GLY A 305 -13.37 10.31 -14.20
CA GLY A 305 -14.60 10.35 -15.01
C GLY A 305 -15.39 11.61 -14.69
N ASP A 306 -14.93 12.73 -15.19
CA ASP A 306 -15.64 13.98 -15.02
C ASP A 306 -16.85 14.06 -15.95
N ARG A 307 -18.04 13.93 -15.32
CA ARG A 307 -19.38 14.45 -15.67
C ARG A 307 -19.98 13.98 -16.97
#